data_03e0b6a7c494cdb8f65f9c862e239544
#
_entry.id   03e0b6a7c494cdb8f65f9c862e239544
#
_cell.length_a   1.000
_cell.length_b   1.000
_cell.length_c   1.000
_cell.angle_alpha   90.00
_cell.angle_beta   90.00
_cell.angle_gamma   90.00
#
_symmetry.space_group_name_H-M   'P 1'
#
loop_
_entity.id
_entity.type
_entity.pdbx_description
1 polymer ?
#
loop_
_entity_poly.entity_id
_entity_poly.type
_entity_poly.pdbx_seq_one_letter_code
_entity_poly.pdbx_strand_id
1 'polypeptide(L)'
;MTITAEERLMYQVMKAIYDSGIPVSFKGSMVLKACLLEAGYAEETRHTVDIDGNWNSDTPPSAEQMVESLQEAIRKQGIDLEVSIYRMYGEGRSAGFELTDRDSGEVLFSMDIDVNRPIPPTKMYAVEGLHFRGVAPAQMIADKISAVSSDKVFRRIKDIVDLYYLSKVFDFDKDDVLQRLKDSGRGLGNFYGFLHRRGELEHSYDKFRFAGDVNKPPFEDVYRAVKRYIKTILPKERSLECGR
;
A
#
# COMPACT_ATOMS: atom_id res chain seq x y z
N MET A 1 17.57 3.85 5.22
CA MET A 1 16.46 2.85 5.26
C MET A 1 17.01 1.49 4.92
N THR A 2 16.79 0.50 5.77
CA THR A 2 17.34 -0.86 5.63
C THR A 2 16.29 -1.80 5.05
N ILE A 3 16.71 -2.72 4.18
CA ILE A 3 15.87 -3.82 3.67
C ILE A 3 16.19 -5.07 4.50
N THR A 4 15.18 -5.64 5.17
CA THR A 4 15.36 -6.89 5.93
C THR A 4 15.51 -8.08 4.99
N ALA A 5 15.95 -9.23 5.53
CA ALA A 5 16.04 -10.47 4.75
C ALA A 5 14.66 -10.91 4.22
N GLU A 6 13.61 -10.78 5.04
CA GLU A 6 12.23 -11.07 4.65
C GLU A 6 11.72 -10.14 3.55
N GLU A 7 11.94 -8.83 3.69
CA GLU A 7 11.59 -7.85 2.65
C GLU A 7 12.36 -8.11 1.34
N ARG A 8 13.61 -8.49 1.43
CA ARG A 8 14.40 -8.88 0.24
C ARG A 8 13.80 -10.10 -0.45
N LEU A 9 13.38 -11.11 0.29
CA LEU A 9 12.71 -12.30 -0.26
C LEU A 9 11.38 -11.91 -0.92
N MET A 10 10.59 -11.01 -0.31
CA MET A 10 9.37 -10.46 -0.94
C MET A 10 9.68 -9.76 -2.26
N TYR A 11 10.74 -8.92 -2.33
CA TYR A 11 11.16 -8.28 -3.59
C TYR A 11 11.65 -9.30 -4.63
N GLN A 12 12.30 -10.40 -4.23
CA GLN A 12 12.66 -11.49 -5.14
C GLN A 12 11.42 -12.17 -5.73
N VAL A 13 10.40 -12.41 -4.92
CA VAL A 13 9.10 -12.94 -5.40
C VAL A 13 8.42 -11.97 -6.36
N MET A 14 8.38 -10.67 -6.03
CA MET A 14 7.81 -9.64 -6.91
C MET A 14 8.54 -9.58 -8.26
N LYS A 15 9.88 -9.69 -8.24
CA LYS A 15 10.70 -9.78 -9.47
C LYS A 15 10.39 -11.05 -10.26
N ALA A 16 10.29 -12.21 -9.60
CA ALA A 16 9.97 -13.49 -10.26
C ALA A 16 8.64 -13.43 -11.02
N ILE A 17 7.61 -12.85 -10.39
CA ILE A 17 6.30 -12.62 -11.00
C ILE A 17 6.42 -11.69 -12.21
N TYR A 18 7.15 -10.59 -12.06
CA TYR A 18 7.36 -9.64 -13.16
C TYR A 18 8.11 -10.27 -14.35
N ASP A 19 9.22 -10.96 -14.10
CA ASP A 19 10.05 -11.61 -15.14
C ASP A 19 9.30 -12.72 -15.87
N SER A 20 8.32 -13.33 -15.22
CA SER A 20 7.46 -14.36 -15.85
C SER A 20 6.35 -13.77 -16.72
N GLY A 21 6.27 -12.45 -16.84
CA GLY A 21 5.27 -11.76 -17.66
C GLY A 21 3.85 -11.81 -17.09
N ILE A 22 3.70 -12.20 -15.82
CA ILE A 22 2.40 -12.19 -15.15
C ILE A 22 1.94 -10.74 -15.00
N PRO A 23 0.71 -10.39 -15.41
CA PRO A 23 0.24 -9.01 -15.47
C PRO A 23 -0.17 -8.48 -14.08
N VAL A 24 0.71 -8.61 -13.10
CA VAL A 24 0.51 -8.06 -11.75
C VAL A 24 1.20 -6.71 -11.64
N SER A 25 0.48 -5.72 -11.12
CA SER A 25 1.06 -4.49 -10.60
C SER A 25 0.96 -4.48 -9.08
N PHE A 26 2.13 -4.31 -8.44
CA PHE A 26 2.21 -4.31 -6.98
C PHE A 26 1.78 -2.96 -6.40
N LYS A 27 1.31 -2.99 -5.15
CA LYS A 27 0.85 -1.82 -4.39
C LYS A 27 1.24 -1.97 -2.91
N GLY A 28 0.68 -1.15 -2.04
CA GLY A 28 0.86 -1.29 -0.59
C GLY A 28 2.26 -0.90 -0.10
N SER A 29 2.66 -1.49 1.01
CA SER A 29 3.85 -1.09 1.77
C SER A 29 5.16 -1.41 1.08
N MET A 30 5.25 -2.51 0.33
CA MET A 30 6.45 -2.85 -0.45
C MET A 30 6.74 -1.79 -1.53
N VAL A 31 5.71 -1.38 -2.27
CA VAL A 31 5.85 -0.34 -3.29
C VAL A 31 6.13 1.02 -2.67
N LEU A 32 5.49 1.35 -1.52
CA LEU A 32 5.79 2.56 -0.76
C LEU A 32 7.28 2.62 -0.38
N LYS A 33 7.82 1.54 0.18
CA LYS A 33 9.23 1.47 0.58
C LYS A 33 10.18 1.65 -0.60
N ALA A 34 9.90 0.99 -1.73
CA ALA A 34 10.68 1.17 -2.96
C ALA A 34 10.60 2.63 -3.47
N CYS A 35 9.42 3.23 -3.44
CA CYS A 35 9.17 4.61 -3.83
C CYS A 35 9.98 5.60 -2.98
N LEU A 36 10.00 5.42 -1.67
CA LEU A 36 10.74 6.26 -0.73
C LEU A 36 12.26 6.09 -0.91
N LEU A 37 12.75 4.86 -1.13
CA LEU A 37 14.16 4.58 -1.41
C LEU A 37 14.63 5.30 -2.68
N GLU A 38 13.87 5.19 -3.79
CA GLU A 38 14.19 5.89 -5.03
C GLU A 38 14.17 7.42 -4.88
N ALA A 39 13.31 7.95 -4.01
CA ALA A 39 13.24 9.37 -3.69
C ALA A 39 14.34 9.84 -2.71
N GLY A 40 15.25 8.95 -2.29
CA GLY A 40 16.36 9.27 -1.40
C GLY A 40 15.98 9.40 0.08
N TYR A 41 14.82 8.89 0.49
CA TYR A 41 14.42 8.89 1.89
C TYR A 41 15.30 7.93 2.70
N ALA A 42 16.01 8.46 3.71
CA ALA A 42 17.05 7.72 4.43
C ALA A 42 16.60 7.16 5.79
N GLU A 43 15.52 7.73 6.39
CA GLU A 43 15.06 7.29 7.71
C GLU A 43 14.36 5.94 7.62
N GLU A 44 14.36 5.20 8.74
CA GLU A 44 13.66 3.92 8.81
C GLU A 44 12.15 4.12 8.77
N THR A 45 11.49 3.22 8.06
CA THR A 45 10.02 3.14 7.99
C THR A 45 9.56 1.85 8.64
N ARG A 46 8.26 1.72 8.91
CA ARG A 46 7.70 0.46 9.37
C ARG A 46 8.03 -0.67 8.38
N HIS A 47 8.37 -1.83 8.90
CA HIS A 47 8.54 -3.02 8.08
C HIS A 47 7.18 -3.50 7.53
N THR A 48 7.25 -4.27 6.48
CA THR A 48 6.09 -4.91 5.89
C THR A 48 6.18 -6.43 6.03
N VAL A 49 5.02 -7.06 6.07
CA VAL A 49 4.89 -8.52 6.25
C VAL A 49 3.99 -9.13 5.16
N ASP A 50 3.57 -8.32 4.20
CA ASP A 50 2.64 -8.70 3.13
C ASP A 50 3.02 -8.08 1.79
N ILE A 51 2.65 -8.75 0.72
CA ILE A 51 2.70 -8.23 -0.65
C ILE A 51 1.27 -7.96 -1.09
N ASP A 52 1.01 -6.75 -1.58
CA ASP A 52 -0.27 -6.40 -2.21
C ASP A 52 -0.09 -6.23 -3.72
N GLY A 53 -1.03 -6.72 -4.51
CA GLY A 53 -1.02 -6.56 -5.97
C GLY A 53 -2.39 -6.48 -6.60
N ASN A 54 -2.42 -6.09 -7.87
CA ASN A 54 -3.59 -6.15 -8.74
C ASN A 54 -3.26 -7.00 -9.96
N TRP A 55 -4.14 -7.95 -10.30
CA TRP A 55 -4.05 -8.69 -11.55
C TRP A 55 -4.72 -7.90 -12.66
N ASN A 56 -3.92 -7.38 -13.56
CA ASN A 56 -4.35 -6.46 -14.63
C ASN A 56 -4.72 -7.24 -15.90
N SER A 57 -5.90 -7.84 -15.91
CA SER A 57 -6.40 -8.56 -17.08
C SER A 57 -7.90 -8.32 -17.25
N ASP A 58 -8.36 -8.29 -18.50
CA ASP A 58 -9.79 -8.19 -18.80
C ASP A 58 -10.54 -9.48 -18.45
N THR A 59 -9.84 -10.58 -18.45
CA THR A 59 -10.32 -11.90 -18.05
C THR A 59 -9.34 -12.47 -17.02
N PRO A 60 -9.46 -12.07 -15.74
CA PRO A 60 -8.56 -12.58 -14.72
C PRO A 60 -8.76 -14.09 -14.54
N PRO A 61 -7.69 -14.85 -14.27
CA PRO A 61 -7.77 -16.26 -13.98
C PRO A 61 -8.50 -16.53 -12.66
N SER A 62 -8.88 -17.78 -12.41
CA SER A 62 -9.36 -18.21 -11.11
C SER A 62 -8.22 -18.17 -10.08
N ALA A 63 -8.56 -18.23 -8.78
CA ALA A 63 -7.55 -18.23 -7.71
C ALA A 63 -6.59 -19.44 -7.86
N GLU A 64 -7.09 -20.60 -8.26
CA GLU A 64 -6.30 -21.81 -8.49
C GLU A 64 -5.31 -21.61 -9.66
N GLN A 65 -5.76 -21.02 -10.76
CA GLN A 65 -4.90 -20.69 -11.89
C GLN A 65 -3.85 -19.62 -11.54
N MET A 66 -4.20 -18.70 -10.61
CA MET A 66 -3.20 -17.75 -10.07
C MET A 66 -2.13 -18.50 -9.28
N VAL A 67 -2.50 -19.47 -8.40
CA VAL A 67 -1.53 -20.29 -7.68
C VAL A 67 -0.56 -20.98 -8.64
N GLU A 68 -1.07 -21.65 -9.67
CA GLU A 68 -0.24 -22.33 -10.66
C GLU A 68 0.76 -21.38 -11.32
N SER A 69 0.28 -20.20 -11.75
CA SER A 69 1.12 -19.20 -12.39
C SER A 69 2.18 -18.62 -11.47
N LEU A 70 1.80 -18.29 -10.23
CA LEU A 70 2.69 -17.74 -9.21
C LEU A 70 3.73 -18.78 -8.77
N GLN A 71 3.31 -20.04 -8.54
CA GLN A 71 4.20 -21.12 -8.18
C GLN A 71 5.23 -21.40 -9.27
N GLU A 72 4.83 -21.39 -10.55
CA GLU A 72 5.75 -21.57 -11.66
C GLU A 72 6.76 -20.42 -11.75
N ALA A 73 6.31 -19.18 -11.57
CA ALA A 73 7.18 -17.99 -11.59
C ALA A 73 8.26 -18.07 -10.50
N ILE A 74 7.87 -18.40 -9.28
CA ILE A 74 8.75 -18.53 -8.11
C ILE A 74 9.75 -19.66 -8.34
N ARG A 75 9.29 -20.82 -8.79
CA ARG A 75 10.13 -22.00 -9.05
C ARG A 75 11.17 -21.73 -10.16
N LYS A 76 10.81 -21.03 -11.23
CA LYS A 76 11.74 -20.67 -12.33
C LYS A 76 12.91 -19.81 -11.87
N GLN A 77 12.74 -19.05 -10.80
CA GLN A 77 13.81 -18.23 -10.21
C GLN A 77 14.58 -18.96 -9.07
N GLY A 78 14.29 -20.25 -8.86
CA GLY A 78 14.98 -21.04 -7.84
C GLY A 78 14.61 -20.64 -6.40
N ILE A 79 13.46 -20.00 -6.20
CA ILE A 79 12.97 -19.63 -4.86
C ILE A 79 12.16 -20.83 -4.31
N ASP A 80 12.58 -21.37 -3.17
CA ASP A 80 12.00 -22.58 -2.60
C ASP A 80 10.85 -22.28 -1.65
N LEU A 81 9.76 -21.77 -2.24
CA LEU A 81 8.51 -21.49 -1.54
C LEU A 81 7.35 -22.26 -2.16
N GLU A 82 6.38 -22.58 -1.35
CA GLU A 82 5.07 -23.10 -1.76
C GLU A 82 4.02 -21.99 -1.68
N VAL A 83 3.17 -21.89 -2.72
CA VAL A 83 2.06 -20.94 -2.80
C VAL A 83 0.75 -21.67 -2.58
N SER A 84 -0.03 -21.26 -1.59
CA SER A 84 -1.37 -21.79 -1.32
C SER A 84 -2.39 -20.69 -1.09
N ILE A 85 -3.67 -20.98 -1.38
CA ILE A 85 -4.77 -20.05 -1.13
C ILE A 85 -5.15 -20.16 0.36
N TYR A 86 -5.15 -19.04 1.09
CA TYR A 86 -5.69 -19.02 2.46
C TYR A 86 -7.05 -18.32 2.56
N ARG A 87 -7.38 -17.48 1.58
CA ARG A 87 -8.71 -16.84 1.50
C ARG A 87 -9.08 -16.43 0.08
N MET A 88 -10.39 -16.35 -0.18
CA MET A 88 -10.95 -15.71 -1.36
C MET A 88 -11.91 -14.60 -0.93
N TYR A 89 -11.99 -13.53 -1.72
CA TYR A 89 -12.85 -12.38 -1.46
C TYR A 89 -13.29 -11.74 -2.79
N GLY A 90 -14.11 -10.68 -2.73
CA GLY A 90 -14.57 -10.01 -3.95
C GLY A 90 -15.31 -10.98 -4.89
N GLU A 91 -16.31 -11.70 -4.38
CA GLU A 91 -17.09 -12.71 -5.14
C GLU A 91 -16.21 -13.86 -5.68
N GLY A 92 -15.14 -14.19 -4.97
CA GLY A 92 -14.24 -15.29 -5.33
C GLY A 92 -13.25 -14.95 -6.45
N ARG A 93 -13.16 -13.67 -6.86
CA ARG A 93 -12.25 -13.24 -7.92
C ARG A 93 -10.89 -12.78 -7.41
N SER A 94 -10.85 -12.22 -6.22
CA SER A 94 -9.61 -11.81 -5.54
C SER A 94 -9.22 -12.87 -4.54
N ALA A 95 -7.91 -13.09 -4.33
CA ALA A 95 -7.41 -14.12 -3.44
C ALA A 95 -6.23 -13.63 -2.61
N GLY A 96 -6.13 -14.17 -1.39
CA GLY A 96 -4.96 -14.11 -0.55
C GLY A 96 -4.21 -15.43 -0.59
N PHE A 97 -2.90 -15.33 -0.75
CA PHE A 97 -1.99 -16.46 -0.83
C PHE A 97 -1.02 -16.44 0.35
N GLU A 98 -0.72 -17.60 0.91
CA GLU A 98 0.40 -17.82 1.82
C GLU A 98 1.59 -18.33 1.03
N LEU A 99 2.78 -17.81 1.39
CA LEU A 99 4.05 -18.28 0.87
C LEU A 99 4.78 -18.98 2.02
N THR A 100 4.90 -20.29 1.88
CA THR A 100 5.41 -21.19 2.91
C THR A 100 6.78 -21.70 2.50
N ASP A 101 7.73 -21.70 3.42
CA ASP A 101 9.02 -22.35 3.24
C ASP A 101 8.83 -23.86 3.13
N ARG A 102 9.36 -24.49 2.09
CA ARG A 102 9.11 -25.91 1.82
C ARG A 102 9.80 -26.85 2.78
N ASP A 103 10.94 -26.44 3.32
CA ASP A 103 11.73 -27.28 4.22
C ASP A 103 11.15 -27.29 5.63
N SER A 104 10.78 -26.12 6.14
CA SER A 104 10.25 -25.96 7.50
C SER A 104 8.73 -26.08 7.60
N GLY A 105 8.00 -25.82 6.52
CA GLY A 105 6.56 -25.68 6.51
C GLY A 105 6.05 -24.40 7.18
N GLU A 106 6.93 -23.43 7.45
CA GLU A 106 6.59 -22.16 8.06
C GLU A 106 6.03 -21.18 7.02
N VAL A 107 4.90 -20.53 7.33
CA VAL A 107 4.38 -19.41 6.52
C VAL A 107 5.27 -18.19 6.76
N LEU A 108 5.98 -17.76 5.72
CA LEU A 108 6.90 -16.63 5.82
C LEU A 108 6.18 -15.28 5.63
N PHE A 109 5.29 -15.18 4.67
CA PHE A 109 4.47 -13.98 4.43
C PHE A 109 3.27 -14.30 3.57
N SER A 110 2.37 -13.33 3.47
CA SER A 110 1.18 -13.43 2.61
C SER A 110 1.25 -12.49 1.41
N MET A 111 0.46 -12.81 0.38
CA MET A 111 0.28 -12.00 -0.80
C MET A 111 -1.19 -11.88 -1.15
N ASP A 112 -1.71 -10.65 -1.19
CA ASP A 112 -3.09 -10.36 -1.58
C ASP A 112 -3.13 -9.84 -3.02
N ILE A 113 -3.86 -10.54 -3.90
CA ILE A 113 -4.05 -10.16 -5.29
C ILE A 113 -5.51 -9.81 -5.54
N ASP A 114 -5.73 -8.53 -5.83
CA ASP A 114 -7.04 -8.01 -6.24
C ASP A 114 -7.20 -8.07 -7.76
N VAL A 115 -8.45 -8.21 -8.19
CA VAL A 115 -8.84 -8.06 -9.59
C VAL A 115 -9.58 -6.73 -9.75
N ASN A 116 -8.83 -5.65 -9.71
CA ASN A 116 -9.38 -4.30 -9.73
C ASN A 116 -9.63 -3.76 -11.14
N ARG A 117 -10.62 -2.89 -11.22
CA ARG A 117 -10.92 -2.07 -12.39
C ARG A 117 -11.26 -0.67 -11.92
N PRO A 118 -10.76 0.36 -12.59
CA PRO A 118 -9.76 0.37 -13.67
C PRO A 118 -8.35 0.01 -13.19
N ILE A 119 -7.47 -0.36 -14.15
CA ILE A 119 -6.05 -0.65 -13.89
C ILE A 119 -5.35 0.64 -13.46
N PRO A 120 -4.66 0.66 -12.30
CA PRO A 120 -4.00 1.86 -11.82
C PRO A 120 -2.78 2.23 -12.68
N PRO A 121 -2.42 3.51 -12.79
CA PRO A 121 -1.15 3.93 -13.36
C PRO A 121 0.02 3.30 -12.60
N THR A 122 0.99 2.76 -13.35
CA THR A 122 2.15 2.05 -12.79
C THR A 122 3.46 2.62 -13.29
N LYS A 123 4.54 2.32 -12.58
CA LYS A 123 5.92 2.52 -13.03
C LYS A 123 6.79 1.32 -12.66
N MET A 124 7.98 1.27 -13.23
CA MET A 124 9.02 0.33 -12.81
C MET A 124 9.75 0.85 -11.59
N TYR A 125 9.98 -0.03 -10.65
CA TYR A 125 10.81 0.19 -9.46
C TYR A 125 12.00 -0.75 -9.47
N ALA A 126 13.06 -0.34 -8.77
CA ALA A 126 14.23 -1.17 -8.54
C ALA A 126 14.67 -1.06 -7.07
N VAL A 127 14.78 -2.18 -6.39
CA VAL A 127 15.33 -2.26 -5.03
C VAL A 127 16.47 -3.26 -5.04
N GLU A 128 17.69 -2.81 -4.74
CA GLU A 128 18.91 -3.65 -4.77
C GLU A 128 19.05 -4.45 -6.09
N GLY A 129 18.67 -3.86 -7.23
CA GLY A 129 18.71 -4.52 -8.53
C GLY A 129 17.52 -5.45 -8.84
N LEU A 130 16.57 -5.59 -7.92
CA LEU A 130 15.33 -6.35 -8.11
C LEU A 130 14.27 -5.45 -8.72
N HIS A 131 13.89 -5.72 -9.98
CA HIS A 131 12.95 -4.90 -10.74
C HIS A 131 11.53 -5.48 -10.68
N PHE A 132 10.53 -4.59 -10.53
CA PHE A 132 9.12 -4.96 -10.55
C PHE A 132 8.24 -3.79 -10.96
N ARG A 133 7.00 -4.08 -11.35
CA ARG A 133 6.00 -3.07 -11.70
C ARG A 133 5.14 -2.76 -10.50
N GLY A 134 5.09 -1.50 -10.08
CA GLY A 134 4.26 -1.05 -8.96
C GLY A 134 3.41 0.16 -9.30
N VAL A 135 2.42 0.44 -8.47
CA VAL A 135 1.55 1.61 -8.58
C VAL A 135 2.38 2.90 -8.51
N ALA A 136 2.09 3.86 -9.40
CA ALA A 136 2.79 5.15 -9.44
C ALA A 136 2.59 5.96 -8.15
N PRO A 137 3.58 6.77 -7.69
CA PRO A 137 3.51 7.51 -6.43
C PRO A 137 2.28 8.39 -6.31
N ALA A 138 1.93 9.12 -7.36
CA ALA A 138 0.77 10.01 -7.36
C ALA A 138 -0.55 9.26 -7.22
N GLN A 139 -0.69 8.06 -7.81
CA GLN A 139 -1.85 7.20 -7.59
C GLN A 139 -1.90 6.67 -6.15
N MET A 140 -0.75 6.29 -5.60
CA MET A 140 -0.65 5.85 -4.20
C MET A 140 -1.09 6.97 -3.23
N ILE A 141 -0.67 8.21 -3.46
CA ILE A 141 -1.11 9.37 -2.68
C ILE A 141 -2.62 9.54 -2.78
N ALA A 142 -3.19 9.49 -3.98
CA ALA A 142 -4.64 9.62 -4.18
C ALA A 142 -5.43 8.54 -3.45
N ASP A 143 -5.01 7.27 -3.55
CA ASP A 143 -5.66 6.15 -2.86
C ASP A 143 -5.65 6.31 -1.34
N LYS A 144 -4.54 6.76 -0.77
CA LYS A 144 -4.41 6.99 0.67
C LYS A 144 -5.23 8.19 1.13
N ILE A 145 -5.32 9.24 0.33
CA ILE A 145 -6.18 10.39 0.61
C ILE A 145 -7.66 9.97 0.62
N SER A 146 -8.10 9.16 -0.35
CA SER A 146 -9.45 8.60 -0.34
C SER A 146 -9.72 7.83 0.95
N ALA A 147 -8.78 6.98 1.38
CA ALA A 147 -8.92 6.21 2.61
C ALA A 147 -9.00 7.10 3.86
N VAL A 148 -8.16 8.14 3.96
CA VAL A 148 -8.12 9.08 5.10
C VAL A 148 -9.34 10.01 5.10
N SER A 149 -9.92 10.32 3.95
CA SER A 149 -11.12 11.15 3.83
C SER A 149 -12.40 10.45 4.27
N SER A 150 -12.38 9.12 4.43
CA SER A 150 -13.54 8.29 4.71
C SER A 150 -13.94 8.31 6.20
N ASP A 151 -15.20 7.95 6.48
CA ASP A 151 -15.69 7.77 7.86
C ASP A 151 -15.00 6.59 8.60
N LYS A 152 -14.33 5.69 7.86
CA LYS A 152 -13.60 4.55 8.41
C LYS A 152 -12.12 4.84 8.70
N VAL A 153 -11.71 6.10 8.75
CA VAL A 153 -10.31 6.55 8.93
C VAL A 153 -9.63 5.90 10.15
N PHE A 154 -10.36 5.58 11.21
CA PHE A 154 -9.84 4.91 12.41
C PHE A 154 -9.30 3.50 12.14
N ARG A 155 -9.74 2.85 11.06
CA ARG A 155 -9.23 1.56 10.57
C ARG A 155 -8.13 1.73 9.52
N ARG A 156 -7.78 2.98 9.21
CA ARG A 156 -6.88 3.35 8.13
C ARG A 156 -5.63 4.07 8.63
N ILE A 157 -5.20 3.76 9.86
CA ILE A 157 -4.03 4.40 10.50
C ILE A 157 -2.78 4.19 9.65
N LYS A 158 -2.61 3.01 9.04
CA LYS A 158 -1.49 2.76 8.14
C LYS A 158 -1.42 3.77 6.98
N ASP A 159 -2.58 4.18 6.44
CA ASP A 159 -2.62 5.14 5.33
C ASP A 159 -2.24 6.56 5.76
N ILE A 160 -2.54 6.94 7.01
CA ILE A 160 -2.10 8.22 7.60
C ILE A 160 -0.57 8.21 7.77
N VAL A 161 -0.02 7.12 8.30
CA VAL A 161 1.44 6.94 8.46
C VAL A 161 2.14 6.95 7.10
N ASP A 162 1.59 6.26 6.14
CA ASP A 162 2.14 6.21 4.79
C ASP A 162 2.11 7.59 4.09
N LEU A 163 1.03 8.37 4.28
CA LEU A 163 0.96 9.77 3.82
C LEU A 163 2.00 10.65 4.52
N TYR A 164 2.27 10.41 5.81
CA TYR A 164 3.33 11.11 6.52
C TYR A 164 4.68 10.89 5.84
N TYR A 165 5.04 9.64 5.52
CA TYR A 165 6.29 9.36 4.82
C TYR A 165 6.32 9.96 3.40
N LEU A 166 5.24 9.80 2.64
CA LEU A 166 5.11 10.38 1.29
C LEU A 166 5.25 11.90 1.31
N SER A 167 4.74 12.58 2.34
CA SER A 167 4.84 14.03 2.49
C SER A 167 6.27 14.55 2.70
N LYS A 168 7.23 13.66 2.99
CA LYS A 168 8.64 14.03 3.16
C LYS A 168 9.40 14.12 1.85
N VAL A 169 8.88 13.47 0.79
CA VAL A 169 9.60 13.31 -0.48
C VAL A 169 8.81 13.70 -1.73
N PHE A 170 7.50 13.87 -1.61
CA PHE A 170 6.63 14.23 -2.75
C PHE A 170 5.82 15.47 -2.43
N ASP A 171 5.74 16.37 -3.42
CA ASP A 171 4.82 17.50 -3.38
C ASP A 171 3.37 17.03 -3.55
N PHE A 172 2.44 17.80 -3.00
CA PHE A 172 1.02 17.56 -3.11
C PHE A 172 0.41 18.40 -4.24
N ASP A 173 -0.11 17.71 -5.24
CA ASP A 173 -0.91 18.30 -6.31
C ASP A 173 -2.38 17.90 -6.16
N LYS A 174 -3.21 18.88 -5.83
CA LYS A 174 -4.64 18.66 -5.62
C LYS A 174 -5.36 18.22 -6.87
N ASP A 175 -5.05 18.84 -8.01
CA ASP A 175 -5.79 18.59 -9.25
C ASP A 175 -5.43 17.22 -9.83
N ASP A 176 -4.15 16.83 -9.74
CA ASP A 176 -3.71 15.47 -10.09
C ASP A 176 -4.37 14.40 -9.19
N VAL A 177 -4.43 14.63 -7.87
CA VAL A 177 -5.11 13.73 -6.94
C VAL A 177 -6.60 13.57 -7.28
N LEU A 178 -7.32 14.66 -7.52
CA LEU A 178 -8.75 14.60 -7.86
C LEU A 178 -8.99 13.88 -9.19
N GLN A 179 -8.12 14.12 -10.18
CA GLN A 179 -8.21 13.43 -11.47
C GLN A 179 -7.99 11.92 -11.30
N ARG A 180 -6.96 11.51 -10.54
CA ARG A 180 -6.67 10.08 -10.29
C ARG A 180 -7.78 9.38 -9.53
N LEU A 181 -8.40 10.04 -8.56
CA LEU A 181 -9.56 9.50 -7.85
C LEU A 181 -10.72 9.26 -8.81
N LYS A 182 -11.00 10.22 -9.69
CA LYS A 182 -12.03 10.09 -10.72
C LYS A 182 -11.73 8.94 -11.68
N ASP A 183 -10.51 8.84 -12.19
CA ASP A 183 -10.10 7.81 -13.15
C ASP A 183 -10.12 6.41 -12.54
N SER A 184 -9.82 6.29 -11.24
CA SER A 184 -9.88 5.02 -10.50
C SER A 184 -11.26 4.69 -9.94
N GLY A 185 -12.29 5.52 -10.21
CA GLY A 185 -13.66 5.32 -9.69
C GLY A 185 -13.75 5.45 -8.16
N ARG A 186 -12.77 6.08 -7.51
CA ARG A 186 -12.74 6.31 -6.06
C ARG A 186 -13.33 7.65 -5.69
N GLY A 187 -14.07 7.67 -4.58
CA GLY A 187 -14.64 8.90 -4.03
C GLY A 187 -13.68 9.59 -3.06
N LEU A 188 -13.88 10.90 -2.91
CA LEU A 188 -13.32 11.69 -1.83
C LEU A 188 -14.41 11.90 -0.77
N GLY A 189 -14.13 11.50 0.48
CA GLY A 189 -15.00 11.75 1.62
C GLY A 189 -14.85 13.18 2.17
N ASN A 190 -15.51 13.44 3.29
CA ASN A 190 -15.56 14.78 3.91
C ASN A 190 -14.46 15.05 4.94
N PHE A 191 -13.58 14.08 5.21
CA PHE A 191 -12.53 14.13 6.24
C PHE A 191 -13.04 14.32 7.68
N TYR A 192 -14.32 14.10 7.94
CA TYR A 192 -14.89 14.39 9.27
C TYR A 192 -14.16 13.67 10.40
N GLY A 193 -13.91 12.38 10.25
CA GLY A 193 -13.18 11.60 11.25
C GLY A 193 -11.76 12.11 11.49
N PHE A 194 -11.07 12.47 10.40
CA PHE A 194 -9.70 13.01 10.46
C PHE A 194 -9.65 14.39 11.16
N LEU A 195 -10.59 15.28 10.84
CA LEU A 195 -10.55 16.67 11.31
C LEU A 195 -11.18 16.87 12.70
N HIS A 196 -12.28 16.16 13.00
CA HIS A 196 -13.12 16.47 14.18
C HIS A 196 -13.11 15.38 15.26
N ARG A 197 -12.54 14.19 14.99
CA ARG A 197 -12.47 13.09 15.96
C ARG A 197 -11.02 12.72 16.30
N ARG A 198 -10.21 13.77 16.54
CA ARG A 198 -8.76 13.64 16.73
C ARG A 198 -8.39 12.70 17.90
N GLY A 199 -9.07 12.79 19.06
CA GLY A 199 -8.77 11.93 20.22
C GLY A 199 -8.99 10.44 19.94
N GLU A 200 -10.03 10.09 19.15
CA GLU A 200 -10.26 8.71 18.74
C GLU A 200 -9.21 8.23 17.71
N LEU A 201 -8.77 9.14 16.87
CA LEU A 201 -7.72 8.86 15.89
C LEU A 201 -6.37 8.61 16.60
N GLU A 202 -6.02 9.43 17.59
CA GLU A 202 -4.85 9.25 18.45
C GLU A 202 -4.89 7.91 19.19
N HIS A 203 -6.02 7.58 19.81
CA HIS A 203 -6.21 6.29 20.45
C HIS A 203 -6.03 5.10 19.47
N SER A 204 -6.53 5.22 18.25
CA SER A 204 -6.33 4.20 17.21
C SER A 204 -4.88 4.13 16.77
N TYR A 205 -4.20 5.28 16.68
CA TYR A 205 -2.79 5.38 16.40
C TYR A 205 -1.95 4.71 17.48
N ASP A 206 -2.24 4.95 18.76
CA ASP A 206 -1.50 4.35 19.88
C ASP A 206 -1.56 2.82 19.86
N LYS A 207 -2.70 2.26 19.48
CA LYS A 207 -2.89 0.82 19.32
C LYS A 207 -2.21 0.25 18.08
N PHE A 208 -1.95 1.07 17.08
CA PHE A 208 -1.30 0.62 15.84
C PHE A 208 0.17 0.30 16.10
N ARG A 209 0.58 -0.93 15.80
CA ARG A 209 1.95 -1.40 15.99
C ARG A 209 2.71 -1.33 14.67
N PHE A 210 3.95 -0.82 14.74
CA PHE A 210 4.90 -0.96 13.65
C PHE A 210 5.49 -2.36 13.70
N ALA A 211 5.58 -3.00 12.56
CA ALA A 211 6.36 -4.22 12.44
C ALA A 211 7.85 -3.86 12.49
N GLY A 212 8.64 -4.70 13.16
CA GLY A 212 10.06 -4.45 13.37
C GLY A 212 10.36 -3.48 14.52
N ASP A 213 11.64 -3.33 14.80
CA ASP A 213 12.17 -2.50 15.90
C ASP A 213 12.38 -1.06 15.42
N VAL A 214 11.29 -0.43 14.96
CA VAL A 214 11.29 0.91 14.37
C VAL A 214 10.59 1.89 15.30
N ASN A 215 11.24 3.01 15.58
CA ASN A 215 10.65 4.08 16.37
C ASN A 215 9.42 4.67 15.66
N LYS A 216 8.27 4.49 16.28
CA LYS A 216 7.02 5.06 15.81
C LYS A 216 7.02 6.58 16.04
N PRO A 217 6.82 7.41 15.00
CA PRO A 217 6.75 8.86 15.17
C PRO A 217 5.65 9.27 16.16
N PRO A 218 5.80 10.39 16.91
CA PRO A 218 4.71 10.90 17.73
C PRO A 218 3.45 11.20 16.88
N PHE A 219 2.27 10.87 17.42
CA PHE A 219 1.00 11.10 16.71
C PHE A 219 0.84 12.55 16.24
N GLU A 220 1.21 13.51 17.10
CA GLU A 220 1.11 14.94 16.79
C GLU A 220 1.90 15.32 15.56
N ASP A 221 3.12 14.77 15.39
CA ASP A 221 3.97 15.06 14.24
C ASP A 221 3.40 14.47 12.95
N VAL A 222 2.89 13.24 13.03
CA VAL A 222 2.21 12.57 11.92
C VAL A 222 0.96 13.33 11.51
N TYR A 223 0.08 13.63 12.47
CA TYR A 223 -1.17 14.33 12.23
C TYR A 223 -0.96 15.72 11.62
N ARG A 224 -0.05 16.52 12.22
CA ARG A 224 0.26 17.87 11.76
C ARG A 224 0.89 17.88 10.37
N ALA A 225 1.81 16.95 10.10
CA ALA A 225 2.44 16.83 8.79
C ALA A 225 1.42 16.46 7.71
N VAL A 226 0.59 15.44 7.95
CA VAL A 226 -0.46 15.02 7.01
C VAL A 226 -1.48 16.14 6.79
N LYS A 227 -1.99 16.78 7.87
CA LYS A 227 -2.93 17.90 7.75
C LYS A 227 -2.35 19.04 6.91
N ARG A 228 -1.07 19.37 7.09
CA ARG A 228 -0.37 20.40 6.29
C ARG A 228 -0.23 19.96 4.84
N TYR A 229 0.17 18.72 4.61
CA TYR A 229 0.40 18.15 3.28
C TYR A 229 -0.85 18.23 2.41
N ILE A 230 -2.00 17.82 2.94
CA ILE A 230 -3.27 17.78 2.21
C ILE A 230 -4.14 19.02 2.39
N LYS A 231 -3.61 20.12 2.96
CA LYS A 231 -4.40 21.31 3.35
C LYS A 231 -5.27 21.89 2.23
N THR A 232 -4.82 21.80 0.99
CA THR A 232 -5.52 22.38 -0.17
C THR A 232 -6.75 21.59 -0.59
N ILE A 233 -6.83 20.31 -0.22
CA ILE A 233 -7.99 19.44 -0.51
C ILE A 233 -8.96 19.35 0.67
N LEU A 234 -8.54 19.78 1.86
CA LEU A 234 -9.41 19.78 3.03
C LEU A 234 -10.57 20.75 2.86
N PRO A 235 -11.75 20.46 3.40
CA PRO A 235 -12.84 21.42 3.48
C PRO A 235 -12.35 22.70 4.17
N LYS A 236 -12.73 23.86 3.62
CA LYS A 236 -12.49 25.12 4.33
C LYS A 236 -13.25 25.07 5.65
N GLU A 237 -12.56 25.29 6.77
CA GLU A 237 -13.22 25.51 8.04
C GLU A 237 -14.19 26.67 7.83
N ARG A 238 -15.50 26.40 7.90
CA ARG A 238 -16.48 27.48 7.99
C ARG A 238 -16.15 28.21 9.29
N SER A 239 -15.69 29.45 9.21
CA SER A 239 -15.69 30.34 10.35
C SER A 239 -17.12 30.27 10.93
N LEU A 240 -17.26 29.67 12.11
CA LEU A 240 -18.44 29.82 12.94
C LEU A 240 -18.41 31.30 13.38
N GLU A 241 -18.82 32.21 12.49
CA GLU A 241 -19.29 33.51 12.95
C GLU A 241 -20.51 33.20 13.79
N CYS A 242 -20.33 33.21 15.09
CA CYS A 242 -21.41 33.32 16.06
C CYS A 242 -22.24 34.54 15.67
N GLY A 243 -23.37 34.29 15.00
CA GLY A 243 -24.45 35.25 14.98
C GLY A 243 -24.89 35.49 16.42
N ARG A 244 -24.66 36.69 16.87
CA ARG A 244 -25.24 37.27 18.09
C ARG A 244 -26.75 37.42 17.91
#